data_bf0243d78c07903e4eb702fc520c4699
#
_entry.id   bf0243d78c07903e4eb702fc520c4699
#
_cell.length_a   1.000
_cell.length_b   1.000
_cell.length_c   1.000
_cell.angle_alpha   90.00
_cell.angle_beta   90.00
_cell.angle_gamma   90.00
#
_symmetry.space_group_name_H-M   'P 1'
#
loop_
_entity.id
_entity.type
_entity.pdbx_description
1 polymer ?
#
loop_
_entity_poly.entity_id
_entity_poly.type
_entity_poly.pdbx_seq_one_letter_code
_entity_poly.pdbx_strand_id
1 'polypeptide(L)'
;MYPKLIIDLNKLKENLDWLTFSCHRKGISVAIVTKVFCADERICSLIDASRADLFADSRLQNLKVISTCKPKQLLRIPMQSEIDDVVLMADISMQSSPDTIRMSGESATRQNKRHKIILMIDLGDLREGIFFENMQKIYEAADAIVSCKDLEFYGVGVNLTCYGGILPDEKNLSKLIEIAELLRKRYSLPIPVISGGNSSMMTMLKEDRIPFGINQLRLGESFVLGNDTSTGLPMAELNTDCFVLEAELVEVQKKPSKPIGTSGLNAFGEHVEYEDRGEMIRGILAVGRQDVDVDGLTCLDPDVEILGASSDHLIVNLTNAISHGHDYRVGDTIRFIPSYGALLRLTTSKYITREYID
;
A
#
# COMPACT_ATOMS: atom_id res chain seq x y z
N MET A 1 -20.76 16.18 -2.81
CA MET A 1 -21.65 15.06 -2.39
C MET A 1 -20.89 14.24 -1.38
N TYR A 2 -21.52 13.80 -0.30
CA TYR A 2 -20.92 12.91 0.71
C TYR A 2 -21.24 11.43 0.39
N PRO A 3 -20.44 10.47 0.90
CA PRO A 3 -19.20 10.69 1.63
C PRO A 3 -18.06 11.16 0.71
N LYS A 4 -17.09 11.90 1.30
CA LYS A 4 -15.93 12.42 0.58
C LYS A 4 -14.63 11.87 1.16
N LEU A 5 -13.66 11.62 0.30
CA LEU A 5 -12.25 11.43 0.66
C LEU A 5 -11.51 12.73 0.30
N ILE A 6 -11.16 13.49 1.31
CA ILE A 6 -10.37 14.73 1.19
C ILE A 6 -8.89 14.30 1.06
N ILE A 7 -8.21 14.80 0.04
CA ILE A 7 -6.82 14.46 -0.29
C ILE A 7 -6.01 15.76 -0.31
N ASP A 8 -5.07 15.88 0.63
CA ASP A 8 -4.18 17.05 0.72
C ASP A 8 -2.91 16.80 -0.10
N LEU A 9 -2.84 17.40 -1.28
CA LEU A 9 -1.73 17.27 -2.21
C LEU A 9 -0.46 17.96 -1.70
N ASN A 10 -0.56 19.02 -0.89
CA ASN A 10 0.60 19.67 -0.29
C ASN A 10 1.29 18.76 0.72
N LYS A 11 0.50 18.14 1.61
CA LYS A 11 1.03 17.18 2.58
C LYS A 11 1.64 15.94 1.90
N LEU A 12 1.00 15.44 0.86
CA LEU A 12 1.56 14.36 0.04
C LEU A 12 2.89 14.77 -0.61
N LYS A 13 2.97 16.01 -1.12
CA LYS A 13 4.21 16.54 -1.70
C LYS A 13 5.33 16.62 -0.66
N GLU A 14 5.06 17.12 0.53
CA GLU A 14 6.04 17.20 1.62
C GLU A 14 6.56 15.79 1.99
N ASN A 15 5.65 14.82 2.14
CA ASN A 15 6.04 13.42 2.39
C ASN A 15 6.93 12.88 1.28
N LEU A 16 6.55 13.11 0.03
CA LEU A 16 7.29 12.65 -1.14
C LEU A 16 8.69 13.27 -1.23
N ASP A 17 8.79 14.57 -0.97
CA ASP A 17 10.05 15.31 -0.99
C ASP A 17 11.00 14.79 0.11
N TRP A 18 10.49 14.56 1.33
CA TRP A 18 11.28 14.01 2.42
C TRP A 18 11.76 12.58 2.14
N LEU A 19 10.87 11.70 1.65
CA LEU A 19 11.17 10.30 1.36
C LEU A 19 12.23 10.17 0.24
N THR A 20 12.04 10.92 -0.84
CA THR A 20 12.99 10.89 -1.96
C THR A 20 14.34 11.47 -1.56
N PHE A 21 14.37 12.61 -0.85
CA PHE A 21 15.60 13.19 -0.34
C PHE A 21 16.37 12.26 0.60
N SER A 22 15.66 11.65 1.56
CA SER A 22 16.27 10.76 2.56
C SER A 22 16.86 9.49 1.94
N CYS A 23 16.18 8.90 0.94
CA CYS A 23 16.68 7.74 0.19
C CYS A 23 17.86 8.11 -0.72
N HIS A 24 17.73 9.19 -1.51
CA HIS A 24 18.76 9.60 -2.47
C HIS A 24 20.08 9.96 -1.80
N ARG A 25 20.07 10.55 -0.60
CA ARG A 25 21.30 10.81 0.18
C ARG A 25 22.11 9.55 0.47
N LYS A 26 21.47 8.37 0.42
CA LYS A 26 22.07 7.05 0.66
C LYS A 26 22.29 6.26 -0.64
N GLY A 27 22.06 6.87 -1.79
CA GLY A 27 22.16 6.21 -3.10
C GLY A 27 21.03 5.18 -3.35
N ILE A 28 19.89 5.35 -2.69
CA ILE A 28 18.74 4.47 -2.80
C ILE A 28 17.69 5.13 -3.69
N SER A 29 17.33 4.48 -4.79
CA SER A 29 16.22 4.89 -5.67
C SER A 29 14.87 4.59 -5.05
N VAL A 30 13.87 5.41 -5.39
CA VAL A 30 12.54 5.36 -4.80
C VAL A 30 11.48 5.03 -5.84
N ALA A 31 10.84 3.87 -5.67
CA ALA A 31 9.64 3.48 -6.38
C ALA A 31 8.41 3.86 -5.55
N ILE A 32 7.57 4.78 -6.05
CA ILE A 32 6.32 5.13 -5.36
C ILE A 32 5.23 4.16 -5.75
N VAL A 33 4.59 3.57 -4.72
CA VAL A 33 3.57 2.54 -4.89
C VAL A 33 2.17 3.16 -4.94
N THR A 34 1.50 3.02 -6.10
CA THR A 34 0.24 3.72 -6.40
C THR A 34 -1.03 2.93 -6.07
N LYS A 35 -0.91 1.67 -5.65
CA LYS A 35 -2.05 0.75 -5.50
C LYS A 35 -3.12 1.25 -4.51
N VAL A 36 -2.70 1.88 -3.39
CA VAL A 36 -3.62 2.27 -2.32
C VAL A 36 -4.55 3.43 -2.71
N PHE A 37 -4.16 4.25 -3.67
CA PHE A 37 -5.01 5.32 -4.23
C PHE A 37 -5.44 5.06 -5.69
N CYS A 38 -5.32 3.79 -6.15
CA CYS A 38 -5.77 3.33 -7.46
C CYS A 38 -5.23 4.17 -8.63
N ALA A 39 -3.95 4.55 -8.58
CA ALA A 39 -3.30 5.39 -9.58
C ALA A 39 -4.08 6.69 -9.89
N ASP A 40 -4.60 7.35 -8.85
CA ASP A 40 -5.29 8.63 -8.97
C ASP A 40 -4.47 9.63 -9.80
N GLU A 41 -5.10 10.26 -10.79
CA GLU A 41 -4.44 11.10 -11.79
C GLU A 41 -3.71 12.29 -11.16
N ARG A 42 -4.31 12.97 -10.17
CA ARG A 42 -3.71 14.15 -9.53
C ARG A 42 -2.52 13.76 -8.67
N ILE A 43 -2.62 12.65 -7.93
CA ILE A 43 -1.50 12.13 -7.14
C ILE A 43 -0.40 11.62 -8.08
N CYS A 44 -0.74 10.93 -9.16
CA CYS A 44 0.24 10.50 -10.16
C CYS A 44 0.96 11.68 -10.81
N SER A 45 0.26 12.78 -11.12
CA SER A 45 0.88 14.00 -11.65
C SER A 45 1.87 14.62 -10.66
N LEU A 46 1.53 14.62 -9.36
CA LEU A 46 2.44 15.05 -8.30
C LEU A 46 3.72 14.18 -8.25
N ILE A 47 3.57 12.86 -8.34
CA ILE A 47 4.70 11.91 -8.35
C ILE A 47 5.56 12.09 -9.61
N ASP A 48 4.93 12.29 -10.78
CA ASP A 48 5.65 12.49 -12.04
C ASP A 48 6.51 13.74 -12.02
N ALA A 49 6.01 14.82 -11.44
CA ALA A 49 6.74 16.09 -11.27
C ALA A 49 7.82 16.04 -10.17
N SER A 50 7.86 15.01 -9.36
CA SER A 50 8.77 14.89 -8.20
C SER A 50 10.12 14.27 -8.57
N ARG A 51 10.96 14.08 -7.54
CA ARG A 51 12.23 13.34 -7.63
C ARG A 51 12.11 11.83 -7.49
N ALA A 52 10.89 11.27 -7.38
CA ALA A 52 10.70 9.81 -7.39
C ALA A 52 11.25 9.21 -8.70
N ASP A 53 11.91 8.06 -8.60
CA ASP A 53 12.63 7.48 -9.74
C ASP A 53 11.72 6.68 -10.66
N LEU A 54 10.69 6.02 -10.10
CA LEU A 54 9.77 5.18 -10.86
C LEU A 54 8.41 5.03 -10.16
N PHE A 55 7.42 4.66 -10.95
CA PHE A 55 6.11 4.22 -10.46
C PHE A 55 6.11 2.72 -10.22
N ALA A 56 5.41 2.29 -9.18
CA ALA A 56 5.21 0.87 -8.90
C ALA A 56 3.75 0.58 -8.53
N ASP A 57 3.19 -0.50 -9.04
CA ASP A 57 1.85 -0.93 -8.69
C ASP A 57 1.72 -2.45 -8.72
N SER A 58 0.76 -2.99 -8.00
CA SER A 58 0.43 -4.42 -8.03
C SER A 58 -0.61 -4.79 -9.11
N ARG A 59 -1.15 -3.81 -9.82
CA ARG A 59 -2.21 -3.97 -10.82
C ARG A 59 -1.82 -3.33 -12.15
N LEU A 60 -1.91 -4.11 -13.23
CA LEU A 60 -1.68 -3.60 -14.59
C LEU A 60 -2.68 -2.51 -14.98
N GLN A 61 -3.93 -2.62 -14.51
CA GLN A 61 -4.96 -1.62 -14.74
C GLN A 61 -4.53 -0.23 -14.25
N ASN A 62 -3.85 -0.18 -13.11
CA ASN A 62 -3.31 1.06 -12.55
C ASN A 62 -2.10 1.55 -13.38
N LEU A 63 -1.15 0.66 -13.69
CA LEU A 63 0.01 1.02 -14.52
C LEU A 63 -0.39 1.53 -15.91
N LYS A 64 -1.49 1.01 -16.47
CA LYS A 64 -2.02 1.41 -17.79
C LYS A 64 -2.44 2.87 -17.83
N VAL A 65 -3.09 3.37 -16.78
CA VAL A 65 -3.64 4.73 -16.75
C VAL A 65 -2.61 5.79 -16.35
N ILE A 66 -1.46 5.40 -15.80
CA ILE A 66 -0.38 6.33 -15.45
C ILE A 66 0.30 6.84 -16.74
N SER A 67 0.16 8.14 -17.01
CA SER A 67 0.87 8.82 -18.10
C SER A 67 2.18 9.42 -17.55
N THR A 68 3.32 8.87 -17.93
CA THR A 68 4.63 9.27 -17.41
C THR A 68 5.75 8.83 -18.34
N CYS A 69 6.89 9.53 -18.28
CA CYS A 69 8.16 9.08 -18.86
C CYS A 69 9.02 8.27 -17.86
N LYS A 70 8.63 8.22 -16.59
CA LYS A 70 9.35 7.41 -15.58
C LYS A 70 9.06 5.93 -15.78
N PRO A 71 10.01 5.03 -15.45
CA PRO A 71 9.79 3.60 -15.53
C PRO A 71 8.61 3.14 -14.68
N LYS A 72 7.90 2.12 -15.15
CA LYS A 72 6.78 1.47 -14.47
C LYS A 72 7.18 0.07 -14.03
N GLN A 73 7.01 -0.22 -12.73
CA GLN A 73 7.33 -1.51 -12.13
C GLN A 73 6.08 -2.24 -11.65
N LEU A 74 5.84 -3.46 -12.17
CA LEU A 74 4.82 -4.34 -11.64
C LEU A 74 5.36 -5.08 -10.40
N LEU A 75 4.66 -4.94 -9.26
CA LEU A 75 5.06 -5.51 -7.97
C LEU A 75 4.52 -6.91 -7.72
N ARG A 76 3.25 -7.14 -8.07
CA ARG A 76 2.65 -8.46 -7.91
C ARG A 76 3.28 -9.41 -8.93
N ILE A 77 3.62 -10.62 -8.48
CA ILE A 77 4.04 -11.69 -9.39
C ILE A 77 3.00 -11.83 -10.51
N PRO A 78 3.39 -11.75 -11.79
CA PRO A 78 2.46 -11.77 -12.89
C PRO A 78 1.66 -13.07 -12.96
N MET A 79 0.39 -12.98 -13.32
CA MET A 79 -0.37 -14.14 -13.77
C MET A 79 0.07 -14.53 -15.18
N GLN A 80 0.10 -15.81 -15.49
CA GLN A 80 0.46 -16.27 -16.83
C GLN A 80 -0.50 -15.71 -17.90
N SER A 81 -1.79 -15.54 -17.56
CA SER A 81 -2.81 -14.99 -18.45
C SER A 81 -2.63 -13.50 -18.80
N GLU A 82 -1.79 -12.76 -18.07
CA GLU A 82 -1.59 -11.31 -18.30
C GLU A 82 -0.16 -10.97 -18.81
N ILE A 83 0.66 -11.98 -19.13
CA ILE A 83 2.07 -11.80 -19.47
C ILE A 83 2.28 -10.85 -20.67
N ASP A 84 1.47 -10.95 -21.69
CA ASP A 84 1.60 -10.07 -22.87
C ASP A 84 1.34 -8.60 -22.48
N ASP A 85 0.35 -8.36 -21.64
CA ASP A 85 0.07 -7.03 -21.09
C ASP A 85 1.16 -6.54 -20.13
N VAL A 86 1.76 -7.44 -19.33
CA VAL A 86 2.88 -7.10 -18.45
C VAL A 86 4.06 -6.56 -19.27
N VAL A 87 4.48 -7.29 -20.30
CA VAL A 87 5.57 -6.89 -21.18
C VAL A 87 5.24 -5.60 -21.95
N LEU A 88 3.96 -5.41 -22.29
CA LEU A 88 3.52 -4.21 -23.01
C LEU A 88 3.54 -2.96 -22.13
N MET A 89 3.06 -3.05 -20.89
CA MET A 89 2.69 -1.90 -20.04
C MET A 89 3.68 -1.60 -18.91
N ALA A 90 4.50 -2.57 -18.50
CA ALA A 90 5.50 -2.39 -17.46
C ALA A 90 6.91 -2.49 -18.06
N ASP A 91 7.81 -1.64 -17.59
CA ASP A 91 9.24 -1.70 -17.94
C ASP A 91 9.96 -2.77 -17.12
N ILE A 92 9.48 -2.98 -15.89
CA ILE A 92 10.08 -3.89 -14.90
C ILE A 92 8.97 -4.74 -14.29
N SER A 93 9.21 -6.04 -14.12
CA SER A 93 8.33 -6.90 -13.31
C SER A 93 9.09 -7.69 -12.25
N MET A 94 8.45 -7.91 -11.11
CA MET A 94 8.94 -8.80 -10.05
C MET A 94 8.45 -10.21 -10.33
N GLN A 95 9.35 -11.18 -10.37
CA GLN A 95 9.03 -12.56 -10.72
C GLN A 95 9.80 -13.58 -9.87
N SER A 96 9.28 -14.82 -9.77
CA SER A 96 9.91 -15.91 -9.02
C SER A 96 9.72 -17.29 -9.68
N SER A 97 8.85 -17.41 -10.70
CA SER A 97 8.58 -18.66 -11.38
C SER A 97 9.37 -18.76 -12.68
N PRO A 98 10.22 -19.80 -12.85
CA PRO A 98 10.94 -20.01 -14.11
C PRO A 98 10.01 -20.07 -15.34
N ASP A 99 8.85 -20.70 -15.22
CA ASP A 99 7.89 -20.82 -16.34
C ASP A 99 7.29 -19.46 -16.73
N THR A 100 6.88 -18.66 -15.74
CA THR A 100 6.37 -17.32 -15.99
C THR A 100 7.44 -16.40 -16.58
N ILE A 101 8.69 -16.55 -16.15
CA ILE A 101 9.85 -15.83 -16.71
C ILE A 101 10.06 -16.21 -18.19
N ARG A 102 10.01 -17.51 -18.53
CA ARG A 102 10.14 -17.96 -19.93
C ARG A 102 9.02 -17.38 -20.81
N MET A 103 7.78 -17.43 -20.32
CA MET A 103 6.63 -16.82 -21.01
C MET A 103 6.83 -15.32 -21.23
N SER A 104 7.39 -14.62 -20.23
CA SER A 104 7.74 -13.18 -20.36
C SER A 104 8.79 -12.97 -21.46
N GLY A 105 9.79 -13.85 -21.55
CA GLY A 105 10.82 -13.82 -22.60
C GLY A 105 10.22 -14.04 -24.00
N GLU A 106 9.35 -15.04 -24.15
CA GLU A 106 8.65 -15.30 -25.41
C GLU A 106 7.78 -14.10 -25.81
N SER A 107 7.08 -13.51 -24.85
CA SER A 107 6.26 -12.32 -25.09
C SER A 107 7.12 -11.12 -25.47
N ALA A 108 8.25 -10.88 -24.79
CA ALA A 108 9.19 -9.80 -25.10
C ALA A 108 9.72 -9.92 -26.54
N THR A 109 10.06 -11.14 -26.96
CA THR A 109 10.51 -11.44 -28.31
C THR A 109 9.41 -11.19 -29.34
N ARG A 110 8.17 -11.67 -29.10
CA ARG A 110 7.03 -11.43 -30.02
C ARG A 110 6.71 -9.95 -30.17
N GLN A 111 6.84 -9.18 -29.08
CA GLN A 111 6.54 -7.74 -29.06
C GLN A 111 7.73 -6.87 -29.50
N ASN A 112 8.88 -7.46 -29.78
CA ASN A 112 10.14 -6.76 -30.06
C ASN A 112 10.45 -5.72 -28.98
N LYS A 113 10.29 -6.10 -27.69
CA LYS A 113 10.55 -5.28 -26.52
C LYS A 113 11.63 -5.91 -25.65
N ARG A 114 12.38 -5.07 -24.95
CA ARG A 114 13.26 -5.52 -23.88
C ARG A 114 12.54 -5.33 -22.56
N HIS A 115 12.45 -6.40 -21.74
CA HIS A 115 11.75 -6.37 -20.46
C HIS A 115 12.69 -6.69 -19.29
N LYS A 116 12.58 -5.92 -18.21
CA LYS A 116 13.46 -6.03 -17.04
C LYS A 116 12.82 -6.90 -15.97
N ILE A 117 13.60 -7.85 -15.43
CA ILE A 117 13.15 -8.76 -14.37
C ILE A 117 13.91 -8.47 -13.07
N ILE A 118 13.16 -8.30 -11.97
CA ILE A 118 13.67 -8.38 -10.61
C ILE A 118 13.28 -9.76 -10.06
N LEU A 119 14.25 -10.60 -9.78
CA LEU A 119 14.03 -11.93 -9.21
C LEU A 119 13.72 -11.79 -7.71
N MET A 120 12.55 -12.26 -7.29
CA MET A 120 12.12 -12.15 -5.90
C MET A 120 12.66 -13.29 -5.05
N ILE A 121 13.25 -12.92 -3.93
CA ILE A 121 13.77 -13.82 -2.91
C ILE A 121 12.91 -13.69 -1.66
N ASP A 122 12.42 -14.80 -1.14
CA ASP A 122 11.75 -14.85 0.16
C ASP A 122 12.78 -15.08 1.26
N LEU A 123 12.93 -14.11 2.14
CA LEU A 123 13.85 -14.16 3.29
C LEU A 123 13.16 -14.57 4.59
N GLY A 124 11.99 -15.19 4.50
CA GLY A 124 11.27 -15.74 5.64
C GLY A 124 9.94 -15.08 5.96
N ASP A 125 9.49 -14.07 5.19
CA ASP A 125 8.13 -13.51 5.33
C ASP A 125 7.05 -14.46 4.79
N LEU A 126 7.46 -15.50 4.03
CA LEU A 126 6.64 -16.59 3.49
C LEU A 126 5.47 -16.11 2.61
N ARG A 127 5.70 -15.07 1.82
CA ARG A 127 4.73 -14.55 0.86
C ARG A 127 5.18 -14.90 -0.57
N GLU A 128 5.69 -13.94 -1.33
CA GLU A 128 6.21 -14.21 -2.67
C GLU A 128 7.73 -14.23 -2.71
N GLY A 129 8.28 -14.98 -3.65
CA GLY A 129 9.71 -15.12 -3.86
C GLY A 129 10.16 -16.58 -3.77
N ILE A 130 11.39 -16.85 -4.18
CA ILE A 130 12.02 -18.15 -3.99
C ILE A 130 12.68 -18.13 -2.61
N PHE A 131 12.36 -19.13 -1.78
CA PHE A 131 12.94 -19.23 -0.44
C PHE A 131 14.47 -19.25 -0.50
N PHE A 132 15.11 -18.39 0.25
CA PHE A 132 16.52 -18.03 0.14
C PHE A 132 17.50 -19.22 0.29
N GLU A 133 17.12 -20.29 0.99
CA GLU A 133 17.92 -21.51 1.12
C GLU A 133 17.84 -22.39 -0.13
N ASN A 134 16.83 -22.21 -1.00
CA ASN A 134 16.70 -23.02 -2.20
C ASN A 134 17.48 -22.42 -3.37
N MET A 135 18.81 -22.42 -3.25
CA MET A 135 19.71 -21.88 -4.26
C MET A 135 19.52 -22.52 -5.64
N GLN A 136 19.13 -23.80 -5.70
CA GLN A 136 18.87 -24.47 -6.97
C GLN A 136 17.73 -23.81 -7.74
N LYS A 137 16.60 -23.57 -7.09
CA LYS A 137 15.45 -22.86 -7.71
C LYS A 137 15.79 -21.42 -8.08
N ILE A 138 16.62 -20.74 -7.27
CA ILE A 138 17.10 -19.39 -7.59
C ILE A 138 17.92 -19.44 -8.90
N TYR A 139 18.80 -20.41 -9.06
CA TYR A 139 19.55 -20.58 -10.31
C TYR A 139 18.67 -20.96 -11.50
N GLU A 140 17.70 -21.86 -11.32
CA GLU A 140 16.73 -22.22 -12.38
C GLU A 140 15.95 -20.99 -12.89
N ALA A 141 15.52 -20.10 -11.99
CA ALA A 141 14.85 -18.87 -12.35
C ALA A 141 15.79 -17.86 -13.02
N ALA A 142 17.01 -17.74 -12.53
CA ALA A 142 18.05 -16.91 -13.14
C ALA A 142 18.44 -17.41 -14.54
N ASP A 143 18.59 -18.74 -14.72
CA ASP A 143 18.85 -19.38 -16.03
C ASP A 143 17.72 -19.05 -17.02
N ALA A 144 16.45 -19.04 -16.56
CA ALA A 144 15.31 -18.65 -17.39
C ALA A 144 15.39 -17.17 -17.85
N ILE A 145 15.91 -16.27 -17.00
CA ILE A 145 16.11 -14.86 -17.38
C ILE A 145 17.22 -14.73 -18.42
N VAL A 146 18.41 -15.29 -18.13
CA VAL A 146 19.59 -15.12 -18.99
C VAL A 146 19.52 -15.89 -20.31
N SER A 147 18.69 -16.92 -20.41
CA SER A 147 18.48 -17.68 -21.66
C SER A 147 17.71 -16.88 -22.72
N CYS A 148 17.04 -15.79 -22.37
CA CYS A 148 16.31 -14.95 -23.32
C CYS A 148 17.01 -13.61 -23.50
N LYS A 149 17.43 -13.29 -24.74
CA LYS A 149 18.12 -12.04 -25.08
C LYS A 149 17.29 -10.77 -24.87
N ASP A 150 15.96 -10.92 -24.90
CA ASP A 150 14.99 -9.81 -24.77
C ASP A 150 14.55 -9.60 -23.32
N LEU A 151 15.07 -10.42 -22.39
CA LEU A 151 14.99 -10.17 -20.95
C LEU A 151 16.29 -9.57 -20.42
N GLU A 152 16.15 -8.69 -19.45
CA GLU A 152 17.27 -8.13 -18.69
C GLU A 152 17.19 -8.61 -17.25
N PHE A 153 18.23 -9.29 -16.76
CA PHE A 153 18.35 -9.59 -15.33
C PHE A 153 18.68 -8.30 -14.59
N TYR A 154 17.64 -7.53 -14.27
CA TYR A 154 17.76 -6.17 -13.75
C TYR A 154 18.08 -6.13 -12.26
N GLY A 155 17.56 -7.10 -11.46
CA GLY A 155 17.79 -7.05 -10.03
C GLY A 155 17.33 -8.29 -9.28
N VAL A 156 17.61 -8.27 -7.98
CA VAL A 156 16.97 -9.12 -6.98
C VAL A 156 16.15 -8.26 -6.02
N GLY A 157 15.12 -8.84 -5.41
CA GLY A 157 14.26 -8.09 -4.49
C GLY A 157 13.69 -8.96 -3.38
N VAL A 158 13.26 -8.32 -2.30
CA VAL A 158 12.58 -8.96 -1.16
C VAL A 158 11.35 -8.14 -0.76
N ASN A 159 10.36 -8.81 -0.19
CA ASN A 159 9.32 -8.18 0.64
C ASN A 159 9.38 -8.72 2.05
N LEU A 160 9.27 -7.82 3.02
CA LEU A 160 9.22 -8.13 4.45
C LEU A 160 8.04 -7.38 5.08
N THR A 161 7.58 -7.84 6.25
CA THR A 161 6.50 -7.22 7.04
C THR A 161 5.14 -7.20 6.32
N CYS A 162 4.95 -8.05 5.32
CA CYS A 162 3.73 -8.05 4.50
C CYS A 162 2.74 -9.17 4.82
N TYR A 163 3.24 -10.32 5.26
CA TYR A 163 2.43 -11.49 5.62
C TYR A 163 2.91 -12.10 6.94
N GLY A 164 4.17 -12.53 7.01
CA GLY A 164 4.76 -13.14 8.20
C GLY A 164 5.15 -12.13 9.27
N GLY A 165 5.10 -10.83 8.99
CA GLY A 165 5.50 -9.78 9.92
C GLY A 165 7.00 -9.74 10.20
N ILE A 166 7.82 -10.34 9.33
CA ILE A 166 9.27 -10.37 9.51
C ILE A 166 9.83 -8.97 9.29
N LEU A 167 10.47 -8.44 10.33
CA LEU A 167 11.10 -7.11 10.26
C LEU A 167 12.37 -7.14 9.42
N PRO A 168 12.63 -6.08 8.63
CA PRO A 168 13.93 -5.92 7.98
C PRO A 168 15.01 -5.70 9.04
N ASP A 169 16.13 -6.40 8.87
CA ASP A 169 17.34 -6.25 9.68
C ASP A 169 18.60 -6.39 8.82
N GLU A 170 19.76 -6.07 9.41
CA GLU A 170 21.04 -6.16 8.70
C GLU A 170 21.36 -7.59 8.24
N LYS A 171 20.94 -8.60 8.99
CA LYS A 171 21.22 -10.01 8.69
C LYS A 171 20.43 -10.48 7.47
N ASN A 172 19.12 -10.25 7.43
CA ASN A 172 18.29 -10.69 6.29
C ASN A 172 18.59 -9.87 5.04
N LEU A 173 18.85 -8.57 5.14
CA LEU A 173 19.24 -7.76 3.99
C LEU A 173 20.63 -8.09 3.46
N SER A 174 21.60 -8.39 4.35
CA SER A 174 22.92 -8.89 3.91
C SER A 174 22.81 -10.21 3.15
N LYS A 175 21.86 -11.07 3.53
CA LYS A 175 21.60 -12.31 2.80
C LYS A 175 21.12 -12.07 1.37
N LEU A 176 20.28 -11.04 1.16
CA LEU A 176 19.86 -10.64 -0.20
C LEU A 176 21.06 -10.17 -1.02
N ILE A 177 21.95 -9.37 -0.41
CA ILE A 177 23.17 -8.89 -1.06
C ILE A 177 24.09 -10.05 -1.43
N GLU A 178 24.31 -11.02 -0.52
CA GLU A 178 25.11 -12.23 -0.80
C GLU A 178 24.55 -13.00 -2.00
N ILE A 179 23.23 -13.19 -2.08
CA ILE A 179 22.58 -13.86 -3.21
C ILE A 179 22.83 -13.08 -4.51
N ALA A 180 22.68 -11.75 -4.48
CA ALA A 180 22.96 -10.90 -5.63
C ALA A 180 24.40 -11.06 -6.12
N GLU A 181 25.39 -11.08 -5.21
CA GLU A 181 26.80 -11.26 -5.54
C GLU A 181 27.09 -12.64 -6.13
N LEU A 182 26.49 -13.71 -5.58
CA LEU A 182 26.60 -15.06 -6.13
C LEU A 182 26.06 -15.11 -7.57
N LEU A 183 24.93 -14.48 -7.84
CA LEU A 183 24.33 -14.41 -9.18
C LEU A 183 25.18 -13.55 -10.14
N ARG A 184 25.69 -12.39 -9.71
CA ARG A 184 26.61 -11.55 -10.47
C ARG A 184 27.85 -12.34 -10.92
N LYS A 185 28.45 -13.06 -9.98
CA LYS A 185 29.65 -13.88 -10.25
C LYS A 185 29.35 -15.05 -11.20
N ARG A 186 28.22 -15.75 -10.99
CA ARG A 186 27.84 -16.91 -11.79
C ARG A 186 27.59 -16.57 -13.25
N TYR A 187 26.87 -15.48 -13.49
CA TYR A 187 26.44 -15.09 -14.84
C TYR A 187 27.32 -14.02 -15.48
N SER A 188 28.28 -13.47 -14.76
CA SER A 188 29.13 -12.34 -15.21
C SER A 188 28.28 -11.15 -15.68
N LEU A 189 27.16 -10.87 -14.97
CA LEU A 189 26.22 -9.80 -15.26
C LEU A 189 26.21 -8.76 -14.12
N PRO A 190 25.95 -7.48 -14.41
CA PRO A 190 25.98 -6.41 -13.40
C PRO A 190 24.87 -6.55 -12.34
N ILE A 191 23.66 -7.05 -12.71
CA ILE A 191 22.46 -7.14 -11.84
C ILE A 191 22.36 -5.89 -10.96
N PRO A 192 22.02 -4.71 -11.53
CA PRO A 192 22.28 -3.43 -10.90
C PRO A 192 21.40 -3.12 -9.69
N VAL A 193 20.21 -3.72 -9.58
CA VAL A 193 19.23 -3.40 -8.54
C VAL A 193 19.19 -4.46 -7.45
N ILE A 194 19.29 -4.00 -6.19
CA ILE A 194 18.98 -4.80 -5.00
C ILE A 194 17.85 -4.07 -4.26
N SER A 195 16.61 -4.55 -4.48
CA SER A 195 15.38 -3.92 -4.00
C SER A 195 15.05 -4.41 -2.59
N GLY A 196 15.40 -3.62 -1.57
CA GLY A 196 15.48 -4.03 -0.16
C GLY A 196 14.15 -4.09 0.59
N GLY A 197 13.03 -3.67 0.01
CA GLY A 197 11.75 -3.74 0.70
C GLY A 197 10.85 -2.53 0.47
N ASN A 198 9.98 -2.29 1.42
CA ASN A 198 8.86 -1.34 1.38
C ASN A 198 8.95 -0.31 2.53
N SER A 199 7.82 0.28 2.95
CA SER A 199 7.73 1.26 4.04
C SER A 199 8.20 0.73 5.42
N SER A 200 8.43 -0.58 5.59
CA SER A 200 9.02 -1.14 6.82
C SER A 200 10.51 -0.84 6.97
N MET A 201 11.14 -0.28 5.94
CA MET A 201 12.54 0.12 5.97
C MET A 201 12.79 1.49 6.61
N MET A 202 11.75 2.20 7.01
CA MET A 202 11.87 3.61 7.43
C MET A 202 12.70 3.79 8.70
N THR A 203 12.52 2.95 9.71
CA THR A 203 13.38 2.99 10.91
C THR A 203 14.85 2.76 10.55
N MET A 204 15.17 1.74 9.74
CA MET A 204 16.54 1.48 9.30
C MET A 204 17.13 2.63 8.45
N LEU A 205 16.27 3.27 7.63
CA LEU A 205 16.67 4.44 6.83
C LEU A 205 17.09 5.62 7.74
N LYS A 206 16.30 5.90 8.77
CA LYS A 206 16.59 6.98 9.75
C LYS A 206 17.82 6.70 10.58
N GLU A 207 17.98 5.47 11.04
CA GLU A 207 19.08 5.04 11.91
C GLU A 207 20.38 4.75 11.15
N ASP A 208 20.40 4.95 9.83
CA ASP A 208 21.56 4.66 8.96
C ASP A 208 22.03 3.19 8.99
N ARG A 209 21.09 2.26 9.14
CA ARG A 209 21.35 0.83 9.31
C ARG A 209 21.05 0.00 8.05
N ILE A 210 20.65 0.64 6.94
CA ILE A 210 20.47 -0.09 5.68
C ILE A 210 21.84 -0.54 5.16
N PRO A 211 22.08 -1.85 4.95
CA PRO A 211 23.36 -2.34 4.48
C PRO A 211 23.73 -1.77 3.12
N PHE A 212 25.01 -1.44 2.98
CA PHE A 212 25.55 -1.00 1.69
C PHE A 212 25.32 -2.09 0.62
N GLY A 213 24.74 -1.68 -0.51
CA GLY A 213 24.34 -2.59 -1.60
C GLY A 213 22.84 -2.58 -1.85
N ILE A 214 22.00 -2.35 -0.83
CA ILE A 214 20.58 -2.06 -1.05
C ILE A 214 20.45 -0.69 -1.71
N ASN A 215 19.83 -0.64 -2.89
CA ASN A 215 19.79 0.58 -3.71
C ASN A 215 18.42 0.91 -4.31
N GLN A 216 17.35 0.22 -3.89
CA GLN A 216 15.98 0.56 -4.25
C GLN A 216 15.03 0.25 -3.09
N LEU A 217 14.11 1.18 -2.79
CA LEU A 217 12.95 0.98 -1.91
C LEU A 217 11.64 1.25 -2.66
N ARG A 218 10.58 0.55 -2.26
CA ARG A 218 9.24 0.65 -2.82
C ARG A 218 8.28 1.17 -1.76
N LEU A 219 8.04 2.49 -1.78
CA LEU A 219 7.34 3.19 -0.71
C LEU A 219 5.88 3.46 -1.08
N GLY A 220 4.97 3.04 -0.23
CA GLY A 220 3.54 3.23 -0.38
C GLY A 220 2.94 3.85 0.88
N GLU A 221 2.85 3.10 1.95
CA GLU A 221 2.17 3.52 3.18
C GLU A 221 2.85 4.73 3.84
N SER A 222 4.17 4.75 3.91
CA SER A 222 4.90 5.92 4.42
C SER A 222 4.66 7.19 3.59
N PHE A 223 4.44 7.05 2.28
CA PHE A 223 4.08 8.17 1.42
C PHE A 223 2.69 8.73 1.71
N VAL A 224 1.68 7.86 1.84
CA VAL A 224 0.28 8.29 1.94
C VAL A 224 -0.20 8.54 3.37
N LEU A 225 0.35 7.83 4.36
CA LEU A 225 -0.09 7.88 5.76
C LEU A 225 1.02 8.28 6.74
N GLY A 226 2.24 8.53 6.25
CA GLY A 226 3.35 8.96 7.10
C GLY A 226 3.80 7.95 8.16
N ASN A 227 3.44 6.67 8.01
CA ASN A 227 3.73 5.62 8.98
C ASN A 227 4.98 4.81 8.61
N ASP A 228 5.70 4.35 9.63
CA ASP A 228 6.62 3.23 9.53
C ASP A 228 5.84 1.92 9.74
N THR A 229 5.77 1.10 8.70
CA THR A 229 5.01 -0.17 8.75
C THR A 229 5.67 -1.24 9.62
N SER A 230 6.93 -1.08 10.01
CA SER A 230 7.61 -1.99 10.92
C SER A 230 7.14 -1.83 12.38
N THR A 231 6.75 -0.62 12.76
CA THR A 231 6.29 -0.27 14.10
C THR A 231 4.80 0.02 14.16
N GLY A 232 4.18 0.33 13.00
CA GLY A 232 2.82 0.85 12.91
C GLY A 232 2.65 2.27 13.44
N LEU A 233 3.76 2.96 13.76
CA LEU A 233 3.73 4.30 14.37
C LEU A 233 3.96 5.40 13.34
N PRO A 234 3.39 6.60 13.59
CA PRO A 234 3.67 7.80 12.83
C PRO A 234 5.15 8.18 12.84
N MET A 235 5.64 8.64 11.70
CA MET A 235 6.96 9.25 11.61
C MET A 235 6.84 10.75 11.82
N ALA A 236 7.67 11.31 12.71
CA ALA A 236 7.61 12.74 13.05
C ALA A 236 7.90 13.69 11.86
N GLU A 237 8.56 13.18 10.85
CA GLU A 237 8.95 13.93 9.66
C GLU A 237 7.91 13.90 8.54
N LEU A 238 6.84 13.12 8.69
CA LEU A 238 5.82 12.91 7.68
C LEU A 238 4.43 13.31 8.17
N ASN A 239 3.61 13.80 7.26
CA ASN A 239 2.21 14.08 7.51
C ASN A 239 1.41 12.77 7.50
N THR A 240 0.54 12.58 8.49
CA THR A 240 -0.27 11.35 8.66
C THR A 240 -1.73 11.53 8.27
N ASP A 241 -2.14 12.77 8.00
CA ASP A 241 -3.50 13.19 7.68
C ASP A 241 -3.63 13.71 6.24
N CYS A 242 -2.86 13.11 5.32
CA CYS A 242 -2.96 13.41 3.89
C CYS A 242 -4.31 12.98 3.30
N PHE A 243 -4.98 12.02 3.93
CA PHE A 243 -6.30 11.51 3.53
C PHE A 243 -7.26 11.59 4.71
N VAL A 244 -8.41 12.23 4.50
CA VAL A 244 -9.46 12.37 5.52
C VAL A 244 -10.79 11.94 4.91
N LEU A 245 -11.46 10.96 5.52
CA LEU A 245 -12.85 10.66 5.20
C LEU A 245 -13.75 11.65 5.89
N GLU A 246 -14.68 12.27 5.15
CA GLU A 246 -15.74 13.12 5.68
C GLU A 246 -17.10 12.53 5.28
N ALA A 247 -17.93 12.24 6.29
CA ALA A 247 -19.25 11.64 6.09
C ALA A 247 -20.34 12.45 6.80
N GLU A 248 -21.54 12.49 6.20
CA GLU A 248 -22.68 13.28 6.67
C GLU A 248 -23.57 12.46 7.61
N LEU A 249 -24.03 13.09 8.69
CA LEU A 249 -25.03 12.55 9.62
C LEU A 249 -26.41 12.59 8.97
N VAL A 250 -27.00 11.42 8.79
CA VAL A 250 -28.37 11.27 8.24
C VAL A 250 -29.41 11.06 9.33
N GLU A 251 -28.99 10.67 10.53
CA GLU A 251 -29.84 10.54 11.70
C GLU A 251 -29.07 10.89 12.98
N VAL A 252 -29.73 11.59 13.91
CA VAL A 252 -29.26 11.82 15.28
C VAL A 252 -30.43 11.58 16.21
N GLN A 253 -30.37 10.53 17.06
CA GLN A 253 -31.47 10.11 17.91
C GLN A 253 -30.97 9.59 19.27
N LYS A 254 -31.74 9.83 20.31
CA LYS A 254 -31.55 9.22 21.62
C LYS A 254 -32.14 7.81 21.60
N LYS A 255 -31.29 6.80 21.80
CA LYS A 255 -31.67 5.37 21.76
C LYS A 255 -30.95 4.59 22.87
N PRO A 256 -31.48 3.41 23.28
CA PRO A 256 -30.75 2.51 24.16
C PRO A 256 -29.41 2.07 23.53
N SER A 257 -28.43 1.83 24.38
CA SER A 257 -27.11 1.31 23.94
C SER A 257 -27.17 -0.14 23.50
N LYS A 258 -28.10 -0.91 24.08
CA LYS A 258 -28.28 -2.33 23.79
C LYS A 258 -29.54 -2.54 22.94
N PRO A 259 -29.46 -3.37 21.87
CA PRO A 259 -30.63 -3.77 21.11
C PRO A 259 -31.66 -4.51 21.99
N ILE A 260 -32.95 -4.30 21.68
CA ILE A 260 -34.07 -4.87 22.42
C ILE A 260 -34.74 -5.95 21.57
N GLY A 261 -34.91 -7.13 22.13
CA GLY A 261 -35.57 -8.28 21.48
C GLY A 261 -34.67 -9.51 21.44
N THR A 262 -35.14 -10.55 20.76
CA THR A 262 -34.35 -11.77 20.55
C THR A 262 -33.27 -11.50 19.50
N SER A 263 -32.00 -11.63 19.87
CA SER A 263 -30.87 -11.42 18.97
C SER A 263 -30.56 -12.66 18.14
N GLY A 264 -30.21 -12.45 16.90
CA GLY A 264 -29.67 -13.44 15.96
C GLY A 264 -28.31 -13.02 15.42
N LEU A 265 -27.96 -13.50 14.24
CA LEU A 265 -26.76 -13.04 13.53
C LEU A 265 -27.02 -11.67 12.89
N ASN A 266 -25.97 -10.83 12.83
CA ASN A 266 -26.01 -9.59 12.09
C ASN A 266 -25.94 -9.83 10.56
N ALA A 267 -25.93 -8.78 9.76
CA ALA A 267 -25.86 -8.88 8.30
C ALA A 267 -24.55 -9.51 7.76
N PHE A 268 -23.53 -9.66 8.58
CA PHE A 268 -22.24 -10.28 8.25
C PHE A 268 -22.06 -11.68 8.83
N GLY A 269 -23.14 -12.25 9.41
CA GLY A 269 -23.12 -13.59 9.98
C GLY A 269 -22.46 -13.68 11.36
N GLU A 270 -22.29 -12.55 12.05
CA GLU A 270 -21.62 -12.46 13.35
C GLU A 270 -22.67 -12.39 14.48
N HIS A 271 -22.39 -13.03 15.61
CA HIS A 271 -23.14 -12.84 16.85
C HIS A 271 -22.45 -11.75 17.66
N VAL A 272 -23.11 -10.58 17.78
CA VAL A 272 -22.55 -9.42 18.48
C VAL A 272 -23.16 -9.32 19.87
N GLU A 273 -22.33 -9.28 20.89
CA GLU A 273 -22.75 -8.98 22.26
C GLU A 273 -22.67 -7.47 22.51
N TYR A 274 -23.71 -6.92 23.12
CA TYR A 274 -23.79 -5.49 23.46
C TYR A 274 -23.87 -5.32 24.97
N GLU A 275 -22.99 -4.46 25.49
CA GLU A 275 -23.07 -3.99 26.86
C GLU A 275 -24.22 -2.98 27.01
N ASP A 276 -24.98 -3.10 28.10
CA ASP A 276 -25.99 -2.10 28.42
C ASP A 276 -25.36 -0.92 29.16
N ARG A 277 -25.21 0.20 28.45
CA ARG A 277 -24.67 1.46 28.96
C ARG A 277 -25.77 2.52 29.15
N GLY A 278 -27.05 2.10 29.17
CA GLY A 278 -28.20 2.98 29.28
C GLY A 278 -28.56 3.67 27.97
N GLU A 279 -29.10 4.88 28.06
CA GLU A 279 -29.42 5.70 26.88
C GLU A 279 -28.19 6.44 26.35
N MET A 280 -28.08 6.52 25.03
CA MET A 280 -27.04 7.29 24.35
C MET A 280 -27.61 8.09 23.18
N ILE A 281 -26.92 9.14 22.77
CA ILE A 281 -27.23 9.85 21.54
C ILE A 281 -26.45 9.17 20.41
N ARG A 282 -27.19 8.52 19.50
CA ARG A 282 -26.63 7.84 18.33
C ARG A 282 -26.69 8.70 17.11
N GLY A 283 -25.59 8.77 16.39
CA GLY A 283 -25.53 9.28 15.04
C GLY A 283 -25.43 8.14 14.02
N ILE A 284 -26.02 8.33 12.85
CA ILE A 284 -25.86 7.46 11.69
C ILE A 284 -25.25 8.28 10.56
N LEU A 285 -24.13 7.82 10.02
CA LEU A 285 -23.44 8.43 8.89
C LEU A 285 -23.66 7.61 7.61
N ALA A 286 -23.80 8.30 6.48
CA ALA A 286 -24.07 7.70 5.16
C ALA A 286 -22.80 7.09 4.53
N VAL A 287 -22.17 6.17 5.22
CA VAL A 287 -21.02 5.36 4.76
C VAL A 287 -20.99 4.05 5.57
N GLY A 288 -20.60 2.94 4.98
CA GLY A 288 -20.61 1.67 5.69
C GLY A 288 -19.54 0.68 5.22
N ARG A 289 -19.68 -0.57 5.64
CA ARG A 289 -18.68 -1.62 5.37
C ARG A 289 -18.51 -1.94 3.88
N GLN A 290 -19.42 -1.52 3.02
CA GLN A 290 -19.26 -1.62 1.58
C GLN A 290 -18.13 -0.71 1.07
N ASP A 291 -17.96 0.45 1.71
CA ASP A 291 -17.07 1.51 1.24
C ASP A 291 -15.77 1.59 2.02
N VAL A 292 -15.80 1.17 3.28
CA VAL A 292 -14.65 1.36 4.19
C VAL A 292 -14.50 0.18 5.16
N ASP A 293 -13.25 -0.06 5.56
CA ASP A 293 -12.93 -0.89 6.71
C ASP A 293 -13.10 -0.05 7.98
N VAL A 294 -14.24 -0.26 8.65
CA VAL A 294 -14.69 0.60 9.76
C VAL A 294 -13.75 0.53 10.96
N ASP A 295 -13.19 -0.66 11.21
CA ASP A 295 -12.25 -0.89 12.31
C ASP A 295 -10.90 -0.16 12.10
N GLY A 296 -10.67 0.30 10.87
CA GLY A 296 -9.51 1.11 10.47
C GLY A 296 -9.77 2.61 10.46
N LEU A 297 -10.88 3.11 11.00
CA LEU A 297 -11.18 4.53 11.08
C LEU A 297 -10.85 5.09 12.47
N THR A 298 -10.18 6.23 12.51
CA THR A 298 -9.98 7.02 13.73
C THR A 298 -10.73 8.34 13.60
N CYS A 299 -11.71 8.60 14.47
CA CYS A 299 -12.45 9.86 14.46
C CYS A 299 -11.54 11.03 14.86
N LEU A 300 -11.64 12.15 14.15
CA LEU A 300 -10.90 13.38 14.50
C LEU A 300 -11.48 14.07 15.72
N ASP A 301 -12.77 13.90 16.00
CA ASP A 301 -13.36 14.32 17.27
C ASP A 301 -13.20 13.16 18.28
N PRO A 302 -12.36 13.32 19.32
CA PRO A 302 -12.08 12.27 20.30
C PRO A 302 -13.28 11.90 21.16
N ASP A 303 -14.32 12.76 21.22
CA ASP A 303 -15.54 12.52 21.96
C ASP A 303 -16.60 11.74 21.18
N VAL A 304 -16.33 11.42 19.91
CA VAL A 304 -17.18 10.58 19.05
C VAL A 304 -16.64 9.14 19.04
N GLU A 305 -17.45 8.20 19.53
CA GLU A 305 -17.12 6.78 19.56
C GLU A 305 -17.76 6.04 18.38
N ILE A 306 -16.97 5.29 17.61
CA ILE A 306 -17.50 4.39 16.57
C ILE A 306 -18.05 3.15 17.26
N LEU A 307 -19.36 2.85 17.04
CA LEU A 307 -20.04 1.69 17.61
C LEU A 307 -20.03 0.47 16.68
N GLY A 308 -19.94 0.70 15.38
CA GLY A 308 -19.96 -0.34 14.36
C GLY A 308 -20.62 0.15 13.08
N ALA A 309 -20.86 -0.75 12.14
CA ALA A 309 -21.50 -0.39 10.86
C ALA A 309 -22.31 -1.54 10.27
N SER A 310 -23.34 -1.19 9.49
CA SER A 310 -23.96 -2.04 8.48
C SER A 310 -23.25 -1.93 7.15
N SER A 311 -23.87 -2.41 6.07
CA SER A 311 -23.33 -2.29 4.70
C SER A 311 -23.09 -0.84 4.28
N ASP A 312 -23.98 0.06 4.66
CA ASP A 312 -24.09 1.44 4.17
C ASP A 312 -24.28 2.51 5.27
N HIS A 313 -24.28 2.10 6.55
CA HIS A 313 -24.44 3.01 7.69
C HIS A 313 -23.34 2.76 8.72
N LEU A 314 -22.58 3.82 9.04
CA LEU A 314 -21.68 3.89 10.18
C LEU A 314 -22.42 4.45 11.38
N ILE A 315 -22.38 3.75 12.51
CA ILE A 315 -23.09 4.10 13.73
C ILE A 315 -22.08 4.63 14.74
N VAL A 316 -22.34 5.81 15.27
CA VAL A 316 -21.50 6.47 16.26
C VAL A 316 -22.29 6.85 17.52
N ASN A 317 -21.59 6.95 18.64
CA ASN A 317 -22.08 7.51 19.88
C ASN A 317 -21.60 8.96 20.00
N LEU A 318 -22.54 9.88 20.07
CA LEU A 318 -22.33 11.34 20.16
C LEU A 318 -22.53 11.88 21.58
N THR A 319 -22.81 11.02 22.57
CA THR A 319 -23.20 11.44 23.92
C THR A 319 -22.15 12.33 24.58
N ASN A 320 -20.88 11.94 24.53
CA ASN A 320 -19.77 12.73 25.10
C ASN A 320 -19.58 14.03 24.35
N ALA A 321 -19.54 14.00 23.03
CA ALA A 321 -19.35 15.19 22.21
C ALA A 321 -20.43 16.24 22.49
N ILE A 322 -21.69 15.83 22.58
CA ILE A 322 -22.80 16.74 22.92
C ILE A 322 -22.70 17.23 24.36
N SER A 323 -22.28 16.41 25.31
CA SER A 323 -22.11 16.85 26.71
C SER A 323 -20.97 17.84 26.89
N HIS A 324 -19.98 17.84 25.98
CA HIS A 324 -18.86 18.79 25.93
C HIS A 324 -19.18 20.04 25.06
N GLY A 325 -20.40 20.16 24.55
CA GLY A 325 -20.87 21.35 23.88
C GLY A 325 -20.86 21.33 22.36
N HIS A 326 -20.57 20.18 21.75
CA HIS A 326 -20.74 20.00 20.32
C HIS A 326 -22.22 19.78 20.01
N ASP A 327 -22.78 20.54 19.06
CA ASP A 327 -24.19 20.48 18.70
C ASP A 327 -24.39 19.72 17.36
N TYR A 328 -24.09 18.41 17.37
CA TYR A 328 -24.27 17.59 16.19
C TYR A 328 -25.71 17.40 15.78
N ARG A 329 -26.03 17.69 14.52
CA ARG A 329 -27.38 17.59 13.92
C ARG A 329 -27.32 16.82 12.61
N VAL A 330 -28.49 16.41 12.14
CA VAL A 330 -28.64 15.86 10.78
C VAL A 330 -28.19 16.92 9.76
N GLY A 331 -27.32 16.51 8.83
CA GLY A 331 -26.66 17.36 7.85
C GLY A 331 -25.24 17.80 8.23
N ASP A 332 -24.85 17.68 9.51
CA ASP A 332 -23.47 17.92 9.91
C ASP A 332 -22.55 16.75 9.46
N THR A 333 -21.25 17.01 9.40
CA THR A 333 -20.27 16.02 8.97
C THR A 333 -19.33 15.64 10.10
N ILE A 334 -18.86 14.40 10.07
CA ILE A 334 -17.80 13.88 10.95
C ILE A 334 -16.62 13.43 10.09
N ARG A 335 -15.40 13.69 10.58
CA ARG A 335 -14.15 13.41 9.88
C ARG A 335 -13.36 12.29 10.55
N PHE A 336 -12.73 11.47 9.72
CA PHE A 336 -11.96 10.30 10.16
C PHE A 336 -10.62 10.20 9.41
N ILE A 337 -9.56 9.79 10.12
CA ILE A 337 -8.31 9.36 9.51
C ILE A 337 -8.44 7.88 9.19
N PRO A 338 -8.25 7.46 7.94
CA PRO A 338 -8.27 6.05 7.57
C PRO A 338 -6.91 5.38 7.83
N SER A 339 -6.92 4.15 8.33
CA SER A 339 -5.78 3.24 8.26
C SER A 339 -5.50 2.82 6.82
N TYR A 340 -4.41 2.10 6.58
CA TYR A 340 -4.07 1.58 5.26
C TYR A 340 -5.18 0.68 4.68
N GLY A 341 -5.76 -0.22 5.50
CA GLY A 341 -6.87 -1.10 5.09
C GLY A 341 -8.14 -0.32 4.75
N ALA A 342 -8.48 0.69 5.57
CA ALA A 342 -9.61 1.57 5.31
C ALA A 342 -9.42 2.38 4.03
N LEU A 343 -8.22 2.95 3.81
CA LEU A 343 -7.89 3.72 2.61
C LEU A 343 -7.98 2.87 1.33
N LEU A 344 -7.50 1.62 1.36
CA LEU A 344 -7.64 0.69 0.23
C LEU A 344 -9.09 0.49 -0.22
N ARG A 345 -10.04 0.40 0.73
CA ARG A 345 -11.47 0.26 0.41
C ARG A 345 -12.06 1.57 -0.08
N LEU A 346 -11.81 2.68 0.61
CA LEU A 346 -12.30 4.00 0.23
C LEU A 346 -11.94 4.37 -1.21
N THR A 347 -10.71 4.10 -1.62
CA THR A 347 -10.23 4.46 -2.96
C THR A 347 -10.74 3.55 -4.06
N THR A 348 -11.18 2.32 -3.73
CA THR A 348 -11.79 1.39 -4.69
C THR A 348 -13.30 1.51 -4.76
N SER A 349 -13.95 2.17 -3.78
CA SER A 349 -15.38 2.42 -3.83
C SER A 349 -15.70 3.52 -4.85
N LYS A 350 -16.66 3.23 -5.75
CA LYS A 350 -17.18 4.20 -6.71
C LYS A 350 -18.15 5.22 -6.09
N TYR A 351 -18.52 5.03 -4.82
CA TYR A 351 -19.47 5.88 -4.11
C TYR A 351 -18.80 6.98 -3.28
N ILE A 352 -17.48 6.91 -3.13
CA ILE A 352 -16.68 7.92 -2.42
C ILE A 352 -16.24 9.02 -3.39
N THR A 353 -16.69 10.25 -3.13
CA THR A 353 -16.27 11.42 -3.91
C THR A 353 -14.87 11.85 -3.47
N ARG A 354 -13.96 12.12 -4.40
CA ARG A 354 -12.64 12.66 -4.09
C ARG A 354 -12.67 14.19 -4.14
N GLU A 355 -12.13 14.82 -3.11
CA GLU A 355 -11.94 16.27 -3.02
C GLU A 355 -10.46 16.55 -2.72
N TYR A 356 -9.87 17.52 -3.41
CA TYR A 356 -8.43 17.79 -3.30
C TYR A 356 -8.19 19.17 -2.73
N ILE A 357 -7.18 19.24 -1.85
CA ILE A 357 -6.58 20.48 -1.34
C ILE A 357 -5.24 20.63 -2.05
N ASP A 358 -5.09 21.78 -2.74
CA ASP A 358 -3.89 22.17 -3.53
C ASP A 358 -3.04 23.15 -2.74
#